data_61f7512e15ef8bc30db60b1596e34f8d
#
_entry.id   61f7512e15ef8bc30db60b1596e34f8d
#
_cell.length_a   1.000
_cell.length_b   1.000
_cell.length_c   1.000
_cell.angle_alpha   90.00
_cell.angle_beta   90.00
_cell.angle_gamma   90.00
#
_symmetry.space_group_name_H-M   'P 1'
#
loop_
_entity.id
_entity.type
_entity.pdbx_description
1 polymer ?
#
loop_
_entity_poly.entity_id
_entity_poly.type
_entity_poly.pdbx_seq_one_letter_code
_entity_poly.pdbx_strand_id
1 'polypeptide(L)'
;MMGGESLFLIGGSGFIGKNLVRCLSPYYQISVFDKYIDHDFFVDYPSVNVYQLDLVADKIPSEIIAPDYIINLASIVTAERDLSLFDELISSNLKVLLNLYERFKDTSSLKLFIQFGSSEEYGSISSPFKEENREYPNSPYALVKQLTTNTALMFHRNYGFPAMVVRPGNLFGPGQNKNKFIPYVIDKLRKGEPLKVSPCEQKRDFIYVDDFAEDIHGLLENYRECTGEIVNVGSGSSISLKSIIEFYKMKLNSISEIHYL
;
A
#
# COMPACT_ATOMS: atom_id res chain seq x y z
N MET A 1 -10.35 -11.67 28.90
CA MET A 1 -9.68 -11.29 27.65
C MET A 1 -10.17 -9.90 27.31
N MET A 2 -9.33 -8.88 27.44
CA MET A 2 -9.69 -7.54 26.95
C MET A 2 -9.80 -7.66 25.44
N GLY A 3 -10.99 -7.38 24.88
CA GLY A 3 -11.20 -7.40 23.44
C GLY A 3 -10.32 -6.33 22.81
N GLY A 4 -9.28 -6.74 22.08
CA GLY A 4 -8.48 -5.81 21.30
C GLY A 4 -9.35 -5.13 20.24
N GLU A 5 -8.95 -3.92 19.82
CA GLU A 5 -9.60 -3.18 18.75
C GLU A 5 -9.58 -3.98 17.45
N SER A 6 -10.63 -3.85 16.66
CA SER A 6 -10.82 -4.61 15.42
C SER A 6 -10.33 -3.85 14.19
N LEU A 7 -9.64 -4.55 13.29
CA LEU A 7 -9.04 -3.99 12.09
C LEU A 7 -9.44 -4.79 10.85
N PHE A 8 -10.02 -4.13 9.86
CA PHE A 8 -10.24 -4.70 8.53
C PHE A 8 -9.11 -4.31 7.56
N LEU A 9 -8.50 -5.32 6.94
CA LEU A 9 -7.51 -5.15 5.88
C LEU A 9 -8.15 -5.54 4.55
N ILE A 10 -8.45 -4.56 3.72
CA ILE A 10 -8.98 -4.75 2.38
C ILE A 10 -7.82 -4.86 1.39
N GLY A 11 -7.75 -5.96 0.63
CA GLY A 11 -6.56 -6.31 -0.15
C GLY A 11 -5.42 -6.87 0.73
N GLY A 12 -5.77 -7.47 1.87
CA GLY A 12 -4.82 -7.88 2.91
C GLY A 12 -4.02 -9.14 2.58
N SER A 13 -4.34 -9.87 1.49
CA SER A 13 -3.56 -11.01 1.02
C SER A 13 -2.39 -10.63 0.11
N GLY A 14 -2.27 -9.35 -0.24
CA GLY A 14 -1.15 -8.80 -1.01
C GLY A 14 0.13 -8.62 -0.18
N PHE A 15 1.20 -8.13 -0.83
CA PHE A 15 2.51 -7.90 -0.20
C PHE A 15 2.43 -7.03 1.06
N ILE A 16 1.82 -5.85 0.97
CA ILE A 16 1.70 -4.92 2.10
C ILE A 16 0.81 -5.55 3.17
N GLY A 17 -0.36 -6.08 2.79
CA GLY A 17 -1.33 -6.63 3.73
C GLY A 17 -0.79 -7.78 4.57
N LYS A 18 -0.06 -8.73 3.98
CA LYS A 18 0.59 -9.83 4.71
C LYS A 18 1.62 -9.32 5.73
N ASN A 19 2.39 -8.30 5.38
CA ASN A 19 3.34 -7.71 6.31
C ASN A 19 2.63 -6.91 7.42
N LEU A 20 1.52 -6.21 7.12
CA LEU A 20 0.68 -5.60 8.17
C LEU A 20 0.05 -6.66 9.08
N VAL A 21 -0.45 -7.79 8.55
CA VAL A 21 -0.92 -8.92 9.37
C VAL A 21 0.17 -9.38 10.32
N ARG A 22 1.40 -9.61 9.83
CA ARG A 22 2.53 -10.05 10.66
C ARG A 22 2.83 -9.09 11.80
N CYS A 23 2.84 -7.79 11.54
CA CYS A 23 3.22 -6.78 12.52
C CYS A 23 2.06 -6.40 13.47
N LEU A 24 0.81 -6.38 12.96
CA LEU A 24 -0.33 -5.83 13.70
C LEU A 24 -1.20 -6.89 14.40
N SER A 25 -1.08 -8.18 14.04
CA SER A 25 -1.88 -9.24 14.69
C SER A 25 -1.68 -9.39 16.20
N PRO A 26 -0.55 -8.97 16.83
CA PRO A 26 -0.43 -8.93 18.27
C PRO A 26 -1.30 -7.87 18.96
N TYR A 27 -1.69 -6.82 18.23
CA TYR A 27 -2.37 -5.63 18.78
C TYR A 27 -3.86 -5.57 18.44
N TYR A 28 -4.26 -6.11 17.27
CA TYR A 28 -5.60 -5.97 16.72
C TYR A 28 -6.25 -7.33 16.39
N GLN A 29 -7.58 -7.37 16.49
CA GLN A 29 -8.37 -8.46 15.92
C GLN A 29 -8.54 -8.22 14.41
N ILE A 30 -7.75 -8.91 13.60
CA ILE A 30 -7.69 -8.65 12.16
C ILE A 30 -8.68 -9.51 11.39
N SER A 31 -9.40 -8.87 10.45
CA SER A 31 -10.16 -9.53 9.39
C SER A 31 -9.65 -9.06 8.02
N VAL A 32 -9.27 -10.00 7.18
CA VAL A 32 -8.75 -9.77 5.83
C VAL A 32 -9.85 -10.03 4.80
N PHE A 33 -10.02 -9.09 3.88
CA PHE A 33 -10.92 -9.20 2.72
C PHE A 33 -10.10 -9.06 1.44
N ASP A 34 -10.10 -10.08 0.60
CA ASP A 34 -9.34 -10.06 -0.65
C ASP A 34 -10.04 -10.92 -1.71
N LYS A 35 -9.82 -10.59 -2.97
CA LYS A 35 -10.29 -11.39 -4.09
C LYS A 35 -9.60 -12.75 -4.17
N TYR A 36 -8.32 -12.80 -3.77
CA TYR A 36 -7.49 -14.00 -3.75
C TYR A 36 -6.84 -14.16 -2.38
N ILE A 37 -7.13 -15.26 -1.70
CA ILE A 37 -6.57 -15.56 -0.37
C ILE A 37 -5.36 -16.49 -0.52
N ASP A 38 -4.22 -16.07 0.04
CA ASP A 38 -3.04 -16.91 0.21
C ASP A 38 -3.20 -17.76 1.49
N HIS A 39 -3.93 -18.88 1.37
CA HIS A 39 -4.24 -19.74 2.50
C HIS A 39 -2.98 -20.28 3.20
N ASP A 40 -1.90 -20.52 2.46
CA ASP A 40 -0.64 -21.05 3.03
C ASP A 40 -0.04 -20.03 4.02
N PHE A 41 -0.10 -18.75 3.68
CA PHE A 41 0.33 -17.68 4.60
C PHE A 41 -0.52 -17.62 5.86
N PHE A 42 -1.85 -17.72 5.74
CA PHE A 42 -2.75 -17.54 6.88
C PHE A 42 -2.81 -18.75 7.83
N VAL A 43 -2.23 -19.91 7.48
CA VAL A 43 -2.05 -21.04 8.40
C VAL A 43 -1.26 -20.64 9.66
N ASP A 44 -0.27 -19.74 9.50
CA ASP A 44 0.55 -19.24 10.60
C ASP A 44 -0.16 -18.17 11.46
N TYR A 45 -1.34 -17.69 11.02
CA TYR A 45 -2.13 -16.64 11.69
C TYR A 45 -3.57 -17.08 11.96
N PRO A 46 -3.79 -18.13 12.78
CA PRO A 46 -5.12 -18.72 12.99
C PRO A 46 -6.14 -17.79 13.69
N SER A 47 -5.68 -16.70 14.31
CA SER A 47 -6.54 -15.67 14.91
C SER A 47 -7.06 -14.65 13.90
N VAL A 48 -6.54 -14.64 12.67
CA VAL A 48 -6.96 -13.74 11.62
C VAL A 48 -8.13 -14.33 10.85
N ASN A 49 -9.25 -13.61 10.78
CA ASN A 49 -10.36 -14.02 9.94
C ASN A 49 -10.06 -13.67 8.48
N VAL A 50 -10.33 -14.59 7.56
CA VAL A 50 -10.12 -14.36 6.13
C VAL A 50 -11.39 -14.55 5.34
N TYR A 51 -11.71 -13.59 4.45
CA TYR A 51 -12.90 -13.58 3.62
C TYR A 51 -12.50 -13.40 2.17
N GLN A 52 -12.82 -14.37 1.33
CA GLN A 52 -12.58 -14.25 -0.10
C GLN A 52 -13.76 -13.52 -0.74
N LEU A 53 -13.55 -12.24 -1.11
CA LEU A 53 -14.57 -11.38 -1.72
C LEU A 53 -13.94 -10.50 -2.80
N ASP A 54 -14.59 -10.40 -3.96
CA ASP A 54 -14.27 -9.38 -4.98
C ASP A 54 -15.07 -8.12 -4.69
N LEU A 55 -14.49 -7.17 -3.96
CA LEU A 55 -15.18 -5.93 -3.55
C LEU A 55 -15.51 -4.97 -4.71
N VAL A 56 -15.15 -5.29 -5.94
CA VAL A 56 -15.68 -4.62 -7.14
C VAL A 56 -17.13 -5.06 -7.40
N ALA A 57 -17.41 -6.35 -7.23
CA ALA A 57 -18.72 -6.98 -7.49
C ALA A 57 -19.52 -7.25 -6.21
N ASP A 58 -18.83 -7.64 -5.14
CA ASP A 58 -19.43 -8.08 -3.89
C ASP A 58 -19.49 -6.94 -2.86
N LYS A 59 -20.31 -7.13 -1.85
CA LYS A 59 -20.37 -6.25 -0.67
C LYS A 59 -19.96 -7.06 0.56
N ILE A 60 -19.31 -6.39 1.51
CA ILE A 60 -19.09 -6.99 2.83
C ILE A 60 -20.46 -7.25 3.47
N PRO A 61 -20.76 -8.51 3.85
CA PRO A 61 -22.03 -8.89 4.42
C PRO A 61 -22.42 -8.04 5.64
N SER A 62 -23.71 -7.73 5.78
CA SER A 62 -24.21 -6.87 6.85
C SER A 62 -24.07 -7.48 8.24
N GLU A 63 -24.06 -8.82 8.33
CA GLU A 63 -23.86 -9.58 9.56
C GLU A 63 -22.42 -9.50 10.11
N ILE A 64 -21.44 -9.11 9.27
CA ILE A 64 -20.09 -8.85 9.75
C ILE A 64 -20.09 -7.52 10.49
N ILE A 65 -19.77 -7.57 11.79
CA ILE A 65 -19.73 -6.39 12.66
C ILE A 65 -18.69 -5.41 12.14
N ALA A 66 -19.06 -4.15 12.07
CA ALA A 66 -18.17 -3.09 11.61
C ALA A 66 -16.96 -2.93 12.57
N PRO A 67 -15.75 -2.71 12.03
CA PRO A 67 -14.53 -2.63 12.82
C PRO A 67 -14.32 -1.25 13.44
N ASP A 68 -13.31 -1.16 14.32
CA ASP A 68 -12.75 0.11 14.79
C ASP A 68 -11.94 0.81 13.70
N TYR A 69 -11.21 0.04 12.89
CA TYR A 69 -10.30 0.55 11.85
C TYR A 69 -10.46 -0.19 10.53
N ILE A 70 -10.31 0.53 9.43
CA ILE A 70 -10.25 -0.05 8.08
C ILE A 70 -9.00 0.47 7.37
N ILE A 71 -8.22 -0.42 6.77
CA ILE A 71 -7.12 -0.08 5.87
C ILE A 71 -7.46 -0.62 4.48
N ASN A 72 -7.66 0.27 3.52
CA ASN A 72 -7.95 -0.08 2.14
C ASN A 72 -6.66 -0.10 1.31
N LEU A 73 -6.12 -1.31 1.09
CA LEU A 73 -4.96 -1.59 0.24
C LEU A 73 -5.38 -2.07 -1.15
N ALA A 74 -6.67 -2.35 -1.38
CA ALA A 74 -7.15 -2.92 -2.64
C ALA A 74 -6.79 -2.00 -3.81
N SER A 75 -5.96 -2.50 -4.71
CA SER A 75 -5.46 -1.74 -5.85
C SER A 75 -4.73 -2.65 -6.83
N ILE A 76 -4.91 -2.43 -8.12
CA ILE A 76 -3.97 -2.90 -9.13
C ILE A 76 -2.85 -1.88 -9.20
N VAL A 77 -1.61 -2.34 -8.99
CA VAL A 77 -0.40 -1.50 -9.02
C VAL A 77 0.37 -1.79 -10.29
N THR A 78 0.44 -0.82 -11.19
CA THR A 78 1.15 -0.95 -12.46
C THR A 78 2.02 0.26 -12.75
N ALA A 79 3.14 0.05 -13.45
CA ALA A 79 3.98 1.11 -14.02
C ALA A 79 3.65 1.38 -15.49
N GLU A 80 2.71 0.62 -16.07
CA GLU A 80 2.30 0.77 -17.45
C GLU A 80 1.55 2.09 -17.65
N ARG A 81 1.68 2.64 -18.86
CA ARG A 81 1.08 3.93 -19.21
C ARG A 81 0.00 3.80 -20.28
N ASP A 82 -0.46 2.58 -20.53
CA ASP A 82 -1.52 2.31 -21.48
C ASP A 82 -2.87 2.84 -20.95
N LEU A 83 -3.52 3.66 -21.75
CA LEU A 83 -4.82 4.26 -21.41
C LEU A 83 -5.95 3.23 -21.34
N SER A 84 -5.81 2.06 -21.97
CA SER A 84 -6.79 0.96 -21.87
C SER A 84 -6.93 0.41 -20.44
N LEU A 85 -5.98 0.69 -19.56
CA LEU A 85 -6.02 0.28 -18.16
C LEU A 85 -7.00 1.08 -17.29
N PHE A 86 -7.55 2.21 -17.79
CA PHE A 86 -8.39 3.07 -16.95
C PHE A 86 -9.59 2.37 -16.34
N ASP A 87 -10.34 1.60 -17.13
CA ASP A 87 -11.57 0.94 -16.64
C ASP A 87 -11.25 -0.04 -15.50
N GLU A 88 -10.18 -0.81 -15.65
CA GLU A 88 -9.75 -1.76 -14.63
C GLU A 88 -9.22 -1.06 -13.38
N LEU A 89 -8.43 0.01 -13.55
CA LEU A 89 -7.90 0.80 -12.45
C LEU A 89 -9.00 1.53 -11.69
N ILE A 90 -9.98 2.13 -12.38
CA ILE A 90 -11.14 2.77 -11.73
C ILE A 90 -11.93 1.73 -10.95
N SER A 91 -12.19 0.58 -11.54
CA SER A 91 -12.94 -0.49 -10.89
C SER A 91 -12.23 -1.00 -9.63
N SER A 92 -10.95 -1.32 -9.73
CA SER A 92 -10.17 -1.90 -8.62
C SER A 92 -9.85 -0.90 -7.50
N ASN A 93 -9.89 0.40 -7.75
CA ASN A 93 -9.54 1.42 -6.77
C ASN A 93 -10.77 2.22 -6.34
N LEU A 94 -11.39 2.97 -7.27
CA LEU A 94 -12.49 3.87 -6.93
C LEU A 94 -13.78 3.12 -6.58
N LYS A 95 -14.15 2.10 -7.37
CA LYS A 95 -15.38 1.34 -7.10
C LYS A 95 -15.32 0.64 -5.74
N VAL A 96 -14.18 0.06 -5.38
CA VAL A 96 -13.97 -0.54 -4.06
C VAL A 96 -14.13 0.50 -2.96
N LEU A 97 -13.50 1.68 -3.09
CA LEU A 97 -13.65 2.78 -2.13
C LEU A 97 -15.13 3.19 -1.95
N LEU A 98 -15.88 3.34 -3.05
CA LEU A 98 -17.30 3.69 -3.01
C LEU A 98 -18.14 2.60 -2.30
N ASN A 99 -17.87 1.33 -2.58
CA ASN A 99 -18.57 0.22 -1.94
C ASN A 99 -18.28 0.16 -0.42
N LEU A 100 -17.04 0.43 -0.01
CA LEU A 100 -16.65 0.51 1.41
C LEU A 100 -17.34 1.70 2.10
N TYR A 101 -17.33 2.88 1.46
CA TYR A 101 -18.02 4.04 1.99
C TYR A 101 -19.51 3.76 2.19
N GLU A 102 -20.22 3.24 1.18
CA GLU A 102 -21.64 2.88 1.29
C GLU A 102 -21.92 1.88 2.42
N ARG A 103 -20.99 0.95 2.68
CA ARG A 103 -21.14 -0.06 3.75
C ARG A 103 -20.95 0.53 5.15
N PHE A 104 -20.08 1.53 5.30
CA PHE A 104 -19.62 1.99 6.61
C PHE A 104 -19.95 3.45 6.93
N LYS A 105 -20.55 4.23 6.02
CA LYS A 105 -20.83 5.66 6.19
C LYS A 105 -21.64 6.01 7.47
N ASP A 106 -22.53 5.12 7.89
CA ASP A 106 -23.38 5.31 9.06
C ASP A 106 -22.87 4.56 10.31
N THR A 107 -21.61 4.11 10.30
CA THR A 107 -21.01 3.33 11.37
C THR A 107 -20.35 4.22 12.40
N SER A 108 -20.97 4.38 13.56
CA SER A 108 -20.46 5.22 14.66
C SER A 108 -19.25 4.63 15.39
N SER A 109 -19.01 3.31 15.29
CA SER A 109 -17.83 2.66 15.90
C SER A 109 -16.56 2.81 15.10
N LEU A 110 -16.64 3.15 13.81
CA LEU A 110 -15.47 3.33 12.96
C LEU A 110 -14.67 4.57 13.39
N LYS A 111 -13.46 4.34 13.86
CA LYS A 111 -12.55 5.39 14.35
C LYS A 111 -11.72 6.00 13.24
N LEU A 112 -11.22 5.14 12.30
CA LEU A 112 -10.40 5.59 11.18
C LEU A 112 -10.54 4.65 9.98
N PHE A 113 -10.63 5.27 8.81
CA PHE A 113 -10.53 4.62 7.50
C PHE A 113 -9.28 5.15 6.77
N ILE A 114 -8.29 4.28 6.59
CA ILE A 114 -7.06 4.63 5.85
C ILE A 114 -7.24 4.22 4.39
N GLN A 115 -7.30 5.21 3.49
CA GLN A 115 -7.19 5.00 2.05
C GLN A 115 -5.73 5.02 1.62
N PHE A 116 -5.28 3.98 0.95
CA PHE A 116 -3.96 3.99 0.34
C PHE A 116 -3.95 4.78 -0.96
N GLY A 117 -3.26 5.90 -0.94
CA GLY A 117 -2.81 6.65 -2.09
C GLY A 117 -1.51 6.11 -2.65
N SER A 118 -0.68 7.00 -3.21
CA SER A 118 0.64 6.66 -3.76
C SER A 118 1.49 7.92 -3.90
N SER A 119 2.79 7.83 -3.69
CA SER A 119 3.74 8.89 -4.06
C SER A 119 3.77 9.17 -5.58
N GLU A 120 3.28 8.24 -6.41
CA GLU A 120 3.11 8.45 -7.86
C GLU A 120 2.09 9.56 -8.19
N GLU A 121 1.19 9.91 -7.27
CA GLU A 121 0.23 11.02 -7.44
C GLU A 121 0.94 12.36 -7.67
N TYR A 122 2.11 12.56 -7.06
CA TYR A 122 2.93 13.75 -7.25
C TYR A 122 3.49 13.87 -8.67
N GLY A 123 3.66 12.74 -9.37
CA GLY A 123 4.09 12.71 -10.77
C GLY A 123 5.44 13.32 -11.00
N SER A 124 5.49 14.41 -11.78
CA SER A 124 6.75 15.00 -12.26
C SER A 124 7.24 16.21 -11.45
N ILE A 125 6.69 16.46 -10.26
CA ILE A 125 7.18 17.56 -9.41
C ILE A 125 8.54 17.21 -8.79
N SER A 126 9.27 18.25 -8.37
CA SER A 126 10.56 18.07 -7.70
C SER A 126 10.37 17.55 -6.27
N SER A 127 11.21 16.59 -5.84
CA SER A 127 11.31 16.18 -4.43
C SER A 127 12.09 17.23 -3.60
N PRO A 128 11.88 17.29 -2.28
CA PRO A 128 11.01 16.43 -1.47
C PRO A 128 9.52 16.71 -1.69
N PHE A 129 8.72 15.65 -1.68
CA PHE A 129 7.27 15.75 -1.78
C PHE A 129 6.68 16.18 -0.44
N LYS A 130 5.76 17.15 -0.49
CA LYS A 130 4.98 17.59 0.65
C LYS A 130 3.51 17.36 0.39
N GLU A 131 2.73 17.11 1.43
CA GLU A 131 1.32 16.76 1.34
C GLU A 131 0.47 17.87 0.71
N GLU A 132 0.88 19.13 0.92
CA GLU A 132 0.25 20.31 0.31
C GLU A 132 0.63 20.57 -1.15
N ASN A 133 1.58 19.80 -1.71
CA ASN A 133 1.93 19.97 -3.11
C ASN A 133 0.77 19.59 -4.01
N ARG A 134 0.54 20.42 -5.03
CA ARG A 134 -0.38 20.05 -6.10
C ARG A 134 0.17 18.84 -6.86
N GLU A 135 -0.68 17.83 -7.04
CA GLU A 135 -0.35 16.63 -7.78
C GLU A 135 -0.33 16.86 -9.30
N TYR A 136 0.60 16.18 -9.98
CA TYR A 136 0.73 16.18 -11.43
C TYR A 136 0.91 14.73 -11.94
N PRO A 137 -0.15 13.88 -11.79
CA PRO A 137 -0.06 12.48 -12.17
C PRO A 137 0.29 12.33 -13.65
N ASN A 138 1.20 11.39 -13.95
CA ASN A 138 1.73 11.19 -15.29
C ASN A 138 1.49 9.77 -15.83
N SER A 139 0.59 9.02 -15.20
CA SER A 139 0.14 7.70 -15.62
C SER A 139 -1.33 7.48 -15.25
N PRO A 140 -2.05 6.52 -15.92
CA PRO A 140 -3.41 6.15 -15.53
C PRO A 140 -3.51 5.74 -14.05
N TYR A 141 -2.55 4.95 -13.57
CA TYR A 141 -2.49 4.55 -12.16
C TYR A 141 -2.40 5.75 -11.21
N ALA A 142 -1.45 6.66 -11.46
CA ALA A 142 -1.26 7.85 -10.62
C ALA A 142 -2.51 8.74 -10.60
N LEU A 143 -3.18 8.92 -11.74
CA LEU A 143 -4.41 9.71 -11.83
C LEU A 143 -5.57 9.06 -11.08
N VAL A 144 -5.73 7.74 -11.16
CA VAL A 144 -6.77 7.04 -10.42
C VAL A 144 -6.48 7.05 -8.92
N LYS A 145 -5.22 6.97 -8.50
CA LYS A 145 -4.83 7.14 -7.08
C LYS A 145 -5.17 8.54 -6.57
N GLN A 146 -4.84 9.59 -7.32
CA GLN A 146 -5.24 10.96 -6.99
C GLN A 146 -6.78 11.10 -6.88
N LEU A 147 -7.52 10.46 -7.79
CA LEU A 147 -8.99 10.47 -7.74
C LEU A 147 -9.50 9.80 -6.45
N THR A 148 -8.96 8.66 -6.04
CA THR A 148 -9.35 8.00 -4.79
C THR A 148 -8.95 8.80 -3.56
N THR A 149 -7.78 9.44 -3.56
CA THR A 149 -7.34 10.37 -2.51
C THR A 149 -8.36 11.50 -2.33
N ASN A 150 -8.68 12.21 -3.42
CA ASN A 150 -9.64 13.32 -3.37
C ASN A 150 -11.05 12.86 -2.97
N THR A 151 -11.47 11.66 -3.38
CA THR A 151 -12.76 11.08 -3.01
C THR A 151 -12.82 10.77 -1.51
N ALA A 152 -11.79 10.14 -0.94
CA ALA A 152 -11.75 9.84 0.48
C ALA A 152 -11.78 11.11 1.35
N LEU A 153 -11.00 12.13 0.98
CA LEU A 153 -11.02 13.43 1.66
C LEU A 153 -12.34 14.17 1.49
N MET A 154 -13.01 14.05 0.36
CA MET A 154 -14.35 14.61 0.14
C MET A 154 -15.37 13.91 1.07
N PHE A 155 -15.29 12.61 1.26
CA PHE A 155 -16.13 11.90 2.23
C PHE A 155 -15.91 12.41 3.65
N HIS A 156 -14.67 12.67 4.03
CA HIS A 156 -14.38 13.26 5.32
C HIS A 156 -14.98 14.66 5.45
N ARG A 157 -14.66 15.58 4.54
CA ARG A 157 -15.04 17.01 4.64
C ARG A 157 -16.54 17.24 4.57
N ASN A 158 -17.23 16.48 3.71
CA ASN A 158 -18.64 16.77 3.41
C ASN A 158 -19.62 15.88 4.19
N TYR A 159 -19.17 14.71 4.62
CA TYR A 159 -20.05 13.71 5.26
C TYR A 159 -19.56 13.22 6.62
N GLY A 160 -18.44 13.75 7.11
CA GLY A 160 -17.89 13.39 8.42
C GLY A 160 -17.35 11.96 8.50
N PHE A 161 -17.14 11.30 7.35
CA PHE A 161 -16.54 9.96 7.33
C PHE A 161 -15.09 10.03 7.84
N PRO A 162 -14.65 9.16 8.77
CA PRO A 162 -13.34 9.30 9.42
C PRO A 162 -12.20 8.81 8.52
N ALA A 163 -12.07 9.39 7.32
CA ALA A 163 -11.07 9.01 6.34
C ALA A 163 -9.78 9.81 6.50
N MET A 164 -8.64 9.15 6.27
CA MET A 164 -7.34 9.75 5.97
C MET A 164 -6.73 9.07 4.75
N VAL A 165 -5.66 9.65 4.22
CA VAL A 165 -4.93 9.07 3.09
C VAL A 165 -3.47 8.87 3.47
N VAL A 166 -2.93 7.68 3.19
CA VAL A 166 -1.49 7.38 3.28
C VAL A 166 -0.91 7.30 1.88
N ARG A 167 0.14 8.10 1.60
CA ARG A 167 0.93 8.02 0.37
C ARG A 167 2.29 7.37 0.66
N PRO A 168 2.42 6.06 0.47
CA PRO A 168 3.69 5.39 0.74
C PRO A 168 4.75 5.74 -0.30
N GLY A 169 6.02 5.78 0.14
CA GLY A 169 7.19 5.69 -0.72
C GLY A 169 7.32 4.32 -1.38
N ASN A 170 8.53 4.01 -1.88
CA ASN A 170 8.76 2.70 -2.51
C ASN A 170 8.99 1.63 -1.44
N LEU A 171 7.96 0.86 -1.15
CA LEU A 171 8.02 -0.24 -0.20
C LEU A 171 8.87 -1.40 -0.74
N PHE A 172 9.69 -2.00 0.13
CA PHE A 172 10.41 -3.22 -0.16
C PHE A 172 10.47 -4.12 1.07
N GLY A 173 10.64 -5.44 0.86
CA GLY A 173 10.75 -6.39 1.97
C GLY A 173 10.31 -7.81 1.60
N PRO A 174 10.18 -8.69 2.61
CA PRO A 174 9.78 -10.08 2.43
C PRO A 174 8.42 -10.22 1.75
N GLY A 175 8.32 -11.14 0.80
CA GLY A 175 7.07 -11.38 0.06
C GLY A 175 6.80 -10.42 -1.09
N GLN A 176 7.69 -9.46 -1.37
CA GLN A 176 7.55 -8.60 -2.54
C GLN A 176 7.74 -9.38 -3.84
N ASN A 177 6.94 -9.03 -4.86
CA ASN A 177 7.02 -9.67 -6.18
C ASN A 177 8.44 -9.58 -6.76
N LYS A 178 8.96 -10.71 -7.23
CA LYS A 178 10.33 -10.85 -7.77
C LYS A 178 10.62 -9.97 -8.98
N ASN A 179 9.59 -9.47 -9.67
CA ASN A 179 9.73 -8.53 -10.79
C ASN A 179 9.91 -7.08 -10.35
N LYS A 180 9.76 -6.77 -9.04
CA LYS A 180 10.07 -5.43 -8.53
C LYS A 180 11.57 -5.24 -8.40
N PHE A 181 12.03 -3.99 -8.49
CA PHE A 181 13.44 -3.64 -8.65
C PHE A 181 14.38 -4.31 -7.62
N ILE A 182 14.13 -4.12 -6.32
CA ILE A 182 15.03 -4.66 -5.27
C ILE A 182 15.06 -6.20 -5.28
N PRO A 183 13.92 -6.92 -5.25
CA PRO A 183 13.94 -8.38 -5.36
C PRO A 183 14.59 -8.90 -6.64
N TYR A 184 14.34 -8.25 -7.79
CA TYR A 184 14.95 -8.60 -9.06
C TYR A 184 16.48 -8.49 -9.03
N VAL A 185 16.99 -7.36 -8.51
CA VAL A 185 18.44 -7.14 -8.37
C VAL A 185 19.06 -8.19 -7.46
N ILE A 186 18.47 -8.45 -6.28
CA ILE A 186 18.97 -9.43 -5.33
C ILE A 186 19.00 -10.84 -5.94
N ASP A 187 17.93 -11.24 -6.65
CA ASP A 187 17.84 -12.57 -7.27
C ASP A 187 18.94 -12.77 -8.33
N LYS A 188 19.11 -11.80 -9.24
CA LYS A 188 20.15 -11.83 -10.26
C LYS A 188 21.56 -11.89 -9.66
N LEU A 189 21.83 -11.03 -8.69
CA LEU A 189 23.13 -10.97 -8.02
C LEU A 189 23.46 -12.27 -7.26
N ARG A 190 22.48 -12.90 -6.59
CA ARG A 190 22.66 -14.18 -5.89
C ARG A 190 22.97 -15.34 -6.83
N LYS A 191 22.39 -15.32 -8.04
CA LYS A 191 22.62 -16.35 -9.06
C LYS A 191 23.89 -16.15 -9.87
N GLY A 192 24.60 -15.01 -9.70
CA GLY A 192 25.75 -14.67 -10.54
C GLY A 192 25.36 -14.35 -11.99
N GLU A 193 24.08 -14.08 -12.25
CA GLU A 193 23.57 -13.78 -13.59
C GLU A 193 23.82 -12.31 -13.96
N PRO A 194 24.05 -12.01 -15.26
CA PRO A 194 24.20 -10.64 -15.71
C PRO A 194 22.95 -9.80 -15.42
N LEU A 195 23.17 -8.57 -14.95
CA LEU A 195 22.12 -7.59 -14.68
C LEU A 195 22.10 -6.53 -15.79
N LYS A 196 21.02 -6.50 -16.58
CA LYS A 196 20.79 -5.48 -17.61
C LYS A 196 19.78 -4.46 -17.07
N VAL A 197 20.19 -3.20 -16.95
CA VAL A 197 19.40 -2.11 -16.38
C VAL A 197 19.60 -0.82 -17.13
N SER A 198 18.66 0.12 -16.99
CA SER A 198 18.86 1.51 -17.41
C SER A 198 20.03 2.13 -16.63
N PRO A 199 20.47 3.38 -16.92
CA PRO A 199 21.57 4.02 -16.19
C PRO A 199 21.38 4.10 -14.66
N CYS A 200 20.14 3.92 -14.17
CA CYS A 200 19.79 3.85 -12.74
C CYS A 200 20.21 5.07 -11.91
N GLU A 201 20.34 6.24 -12.53
CA GLU A 201 20.68 7.50 -11.87
C GLU A 201 19.49 8.10 -11.09
N GLN A 202 18.27 7.69 -11.44
CA GLN A 202 17.06 8.17 -10.76
C GLN A 202 17.08 7.78 -9.29
N LYS A 203 16.73 8.75 -8.44
CA LYS A 203 16.62 8.55 -7.00
C LYS A 203 15.18 8.19 -6.60
N ARG A 204 15.04 7.39 -5.57
CA ARG A 204 13.78 7.01 -4.96
C ARG A 204 13.92 6.94 -3.44
N ASP A 205 12.85 7.24 -2.72
CA ASP A 205 12.72 6.94 -1.32
C ASP A 205 12.21 5.50 -1.18
N PHE A 206 13.02 4.66 -0.53
CA PHE A 206 12.68 3.27 -0.23
C PHE A 206 12.49 3.10 1.27
N ILE A 207 11.34 2.58 1.67
CA ILE A 207 11.04 2.24 3.06
C ILE A 207 10.90 0.73 3.21
N TYR A 208 11.52 0.18 4.25
CA TYR A 208 11.36 -1.23 4.57
C TYR A 208 9.96 -1.50 5.12
N VAL A 209 9.38 -2.63 4.74
CA VAL A 209 7.95 -2.87 4.99
C VAL A 209 7.61 -3.03 6.47
N ASP A 210 8.57 -3.43 7.32
CA ASP A 210 8.34 -3.53 8.77
C ASP A 210 8.32 -2.13 9.40
N ASP A 211 9.28 -1.24 9.00
CA ASP A 211 9.28 0.17 9.46
C ASP A 211 7.97 0.86 9.04
N PHE A 212 7.54 0.60 7.79
CA PHE A 212 6.25 1.09 7.31
C PHE A 212 5.06 0.57 8.15
N ALA A 213 5.09 -0.70 8.58
CA ALA A 213 4.03 -1.27 9.40
C ALA A 213 3.99 -0.66 10.81
N GLU A 214 5.16 -0.30 11.36
CA GLU A 214 5.26 0.45 12.62
C GLU A 214 4.68 1.86 12.47
N ASP A 215 4.97 2.56 11.37
CA ASP A 215 4.37 3.87 11.07
C ASP A 215 2.84 3.77 10.96
N ILE A 216 2.32 2.75 10.28
CA ILE A 216 0.86 2.50 10.20
C ILE A 216 0.27 2.25 11.60
N HIS A 217 0.95 1.49 12.45
CA HIS A 217 0.51 1.30 13.84
C HIS A 217 0.43 2.63 14.59
N GLY A 218 1.46 3.47 14.47
CA GLY A 218 1.47 4.81 15.05
C GLY A 218 0.32 5.70 14.58
N LEU A 219 -0.06 5.63 13.28
CA LEU A 219 -1.21 6.35 12.74
C LEU A 219 -2.54 5.84 13.34
N LEU A 220 -2.69 4.52 13.55
CA LEU A 220 -3.89 3.94 14.17
C LEU A 220 -4.01 4.38 15.64
N GLU A 221 -2.90 4.40 16.39
CA GLU A 221 -2.91 4.87 17.79
C GLU A 221 -3.22 6.38 17.91
N ASN A 222 -2.79 7.18 16.94
CA ASN A 222 -3.00 8.63 16.90
C ASN A 222 -4.12 9.05 15.91
N TYR A 223 -5.11 8.19 15.68
CA TYR A 223 -6.12 8.36 14.64
C TYR A 223 -6.85 9.72 14.67
N ARG A 224 -7.05 10.32 15.86
CA ARG A 224 -7.75 11.61 15.99
C ARG A 224 -7.00 12.77 15.36
N GLU A 225 -5.66 12.71 15.37
CA GLU A 225 -4.80 13.75 14.81
C GLU A 225 -4.61 13.56 13.30
N CYS A 226 -4.82 12.33 12.81
CA CYS A 226 -4.58 11.96 11.41
C CYS A 226 -5.85 12.02 10.55
N THR A 227 -7.04 12.03 11.18
CA THR A 227 -8.31 12.01 10.44
C THR A 227 -8.48 13.28 9.60
N GLY A 228 -8.78 13.12 8.32
CA GLY A 228 -8.92 14.20 7.36
C GLY A 228 -7.62 14.60 6.65
N GLU A 229 -6.49 14.02 7.05
CA GLU A 229 -5.17 14.39 6.54
C GLU A 229 -4.68 13.47 5.43
N ILE A 230 -3.73 13.97 4.64
CA ILE A 230 -2.83 13.16 3.81
C ILE A 230 -1.52 13.03 4.58
N VAL A 231 -0.96 11.82 4.63
CA VAL A 231 0.34 11.56 5.26
C VAL A 231 1.25 10.84 4.29
N ASN A 232 2.40 11.42 3.97
CA ASN A 232 3.46 10.74 3.25
C ASN A 232 4.23 9.83 4.21
N VAL A 233 4.33 8.54 3.89
CA VAL A 233 5.10 7.58 4.69
C VAL A 233 6.27 7.07 3.87
N GLY A 234 7.49 7.43 4.28
CA GLY A 234 8.73 7.10 3.60
C GLY A 234 9.92 7.14 4.56
N SER A 235 11.11 6.76 4.10
CA SER A 235 12.33 6.82 4.92
C SER A 235 12.85 8.25 5.14
N GLY A 236 12.31 9.23 4.40
CA GLY A 236 12.78 10.62 4.42
C GLY A 236 14.10 10.83 3.69
N SER A 237 14.65 9.81 3.03
CA SER A 237 15.89 9.90 2.27
C SER A 237 15.76 9.27 0.89
N SER A 238 16.43 9.87 -0.11
CA SER A 238 16.42 9.33 -1.47
C SER A 238 17.77 8.75 -1.85
N ILE A 239 17.75 7.55 -2.45
CA ILE A 239 18.94 6.84 -2.92
C ILE A 239 18.80 6.54 -4.42
N SER A 240 19.92 6.58 -5.18
CA SER A 240 19.90 6.18 -6.58
C SER A 240 19.72 4.67 -6.72
N LEU A 241 19.04 4.23 -7.78
CA LEU A 241 18.92 2.81 -8.06
C LEU A 241 20.28 2.15 -8.28
N LYS A 242 21.23 2.90 -8.84
CA LYS A 242 22.63 2.46 -9.02
C LYS A 242 23.30 2.15 -7.69
N SER A 243 23.18 3.05 -6.71
CA SER A 243 23.74 2.82 -5.37
C SER A 243 23.15 1.57 -4.69
N ILE A 244 21.89 1.26 -4.93
CA ILE A 244 21.26 0.03 -4.43
C ILE A 244 21.90 -1.21 -5.07
N ILE A 245 22.12 -1.20 -6.39
CA ILE A 245 22.78 -2.31 -7.10
C ILE A 245 24.19 -2.52 -6.54
N GLU A 246 24.97 -1.44 -6.42
CA GLU A 246 26.35 -1.49 -5.92
C GLU A 246 26.41 -2.03 -4.48
N PHE A 247 25.51 -1.55 -3.61
CA PHE A 247 25.39 -2.03 -2.23
C PHE A 247 25.13 -3.54 -2.18
N TYR A 248 24.13 -4.04 -2.90
CA TYR A 248 23.80 -5.47 -2.89
C TYR A 248 24.88 -6.31 -3.57
N LYS A 249 25.52 -5.83 -4.64
CA LYS A 249 26.64 -6.52 -5.29
C LYS A 249 27.78 -6.74 -4.29
N MET A 250 28.16 -5.70 -3.57
CA MET A 250 29.19 -5.78 -2.52
C MET A 250 28.75 -6.70 -1.37
N LYS A 251 27.51 -6.52 -0.86
CA LYS A 251 27.00 -7.25 0.31
C LYS A 251 26.88 -8.77 0.05
N LEU A 252 26.57 -9.15 -1.19
CA LEU A 252 26.42 -10.54 -1.61
C LEU A 252 27.70 -11.13 -2.20
N ASN A 253 28.81 -10.37 -2.25
CA ASN A 253 30.06 -10.75 -2.93
C ASN A 253 29.79 -11.29 -4.34
N SER A 254 28.86 -10.63 -5.08
CA SER A 254 28.42 -11.14 -6.38
C SER A 254 29.42 -10.82 -7.49
N ILE A 255 29.65 -11.84 -8.32
CA ILE A 255 30.51 -11.74 -9.54
C ILE A 255 29.70 -11.30 -10.76
N SER A 256 28.40 -11.02 -10.63
CA SER A 256 27.53 -10.64 -11.74
C SER A 256 28.08 -9.41 -12.47
N GLU A 257 28.04 -9.46 -13.81
CA GLU A 257 28.29 -8.29 -14.64
C GLU A 257 27.07 -7.38 -14.65
N ILE A 258 27.28 -6.08 -14.59
CA ILE A 258 26.20 -5.08 -14.64
C ILE A 258 26.35 -4.29 -15.93
N HIS A 259 25.33 -4.38 -16.78
CA HIS A 259 25.25 -3.68 -18.06
C HIS A 259 24.23 -2.55 -17.95
N TYR A 260 24.73 -1.31 -17.91
CA TYR A 260 23.89 -0.10 -17.99
C TYR A 260 23.62 0.21 -19.47
N LEU A 261 22.33 0.21 -19.88
CA LEU A 261 21.88 0.35 -21.26
C LEU A 261 21.43 1.78 -21.58
#